data_6933a07f93504f95a5fe90bbbc2b4141
#
_entry.id   6933a07f93504f95a5fe90bbbc2b4141
#
_cell.length_a   1.000
_cell.length_b   1.000
_cell.length_c   1.000
_cell.angle_alpha   90.00
_cell.angle_beta   90.00
_cell.angle_gamma   90.00
#
_symmetry.space_group_name_H-M   'P 1'
#
loop_
_entity.id
_entity.type
_entity.pdbx_description
1 polymer ?
#
loop_
_entity_poly.entity_id
_entity_poly.type
_entity_poly.pdbx_seq_one_letter_code
_entity_poly.pdbx_strand_id
1 'polypeptide(L)'
;MSLLSIFLMDESIRRLPHIRDFVTNVFCNYEINQHIPPLKLKPREADRTYRMHQKDIERIQEFHKCIEFFLCQNVCHVIRNQQVREFAGPRFLIRIASLAMHPLDTLNRLKELKDVLDICYCNITKCCTEVCPEDIAI
;
A
#
# COMPACT_ATOMS: atom_id res chain seq x y z
N MET A 1 19.21 -7.90 9.72
CA MET A 1 18.88 -6.94 10.79
C MET A 1 17.72 -7.51 11.57
N SER A 2 17.81 -7.66 12.90
CA SER A 2 16.68 -8.21 13.66
C SER A 2 15.52 -7.20 13.71
N LEU A 3 14.29 -7.69 13.78
CA LEU A 3 13.08 -6.86 13.98
C LEU A 3 13.23 -5.90 15.17
N LEU A 4 14.00 -6.29 16.19
CA LEU A 4 14.31 -5.47 17.36
C LEU A 4 15.10 -4.20 17.01
N SER A 5 15.99 -4.26 16.02
CA SER A 5 16.80 -3.08 15.60
C SER A 5 15.95 -2.05 14.87
N ILE A 6 14.85 -2.46 14.25
CA ILE A 6 13.93 -1.56 13.55
C ILE A 6 13.05 -0.80 14.55
N PHE A 7 12.69 -1.46 15.65
CA PHE A 7 11.93 -0.83 16.75
C PHE A 7 12.76 0.16 17.59
N LEU A 8 14.08 -0.01 17.61
CA LEU A 8 15.02 0.88 18.31
C LEU A 8 15.52 2.04 17.43
N MET A 9 15.03 2.18 16.22
CA MET A 9 15.30 3.36 15.43
C MET A 9 14.54 4.55 16.04
N ASP A 10 15.28 5.36 16.73
CA ASP A 10 14.87 6.62 17.40
C ASP A 10 14.47 7.73 16.39
N GLU A 11 14.14 7.32 15.16
CA GLU A 11 13.70 8.21 14.11
C GLU A 11 12.22 7.97 13.78
N SER A 12 11.43 9.00 14.00
CA SER A 12 10.06 9.06 13.46
C SER A 12 10.09 8.78 11.94
N ILE A 13 9.05 8.18 11.41
CA ILE A 13 8.89 7.98 9.97
C ILE A 13 9.09 9.34 9.28
N ARG A 14 10.18 9.55 8.56
CA ARG A 14 10.63 10.87 8.05
C ARG A 14 9.57 11.60 7.23
N ARG A 15 8.64 10.86 6.63
CA ARG A 15 7.54 11.43 5.85
C ARG A 15 6.39 11.93 6.70
N LEU A 16 6.25 11.41 7.93
CA LEU A 16 5.19 11.83 8.82
C LEU A 16 5.70 12.96 9.72
N PRO A 17 5.04 14.12 9.74
CA PRO A 17 5.41 15.20 10.63
C PRO A 17 5.41 14.71 12.07
N HIS A 18 6.51 14.92 12.76
CA HIS A 18 6.65 14.62 14.18
C HIS A 18 5.85 15.63 15.00
N ILE A 19 5.02 15.14 15.91
CA ILE A 19 4.22 15.99 16.81
C ILE A 19 4.94 16.12 18.16
N ARG A 20 5.18 15.00 18.82
CA ARG A 20 5.85 14.93 20.12
C ARG A 20 6.28 13.50 20.42
N ASP A 21 7.46 13.33 20.98
CA ASP A 21 8.05 12.03 21.36
C ASP A 21 8.02 11.05 20.18
N PHE A 22 7.29 9.92 20.29
CA PHE A 22 7.10 8.95 19.20
C PHE A 22 5.78 9.16 18.42
N VAL A 23 5.03 10.22 18.73
CA VAL A 23 3.76 10.50 18.07
C VAL A 23 4.00 11.28 16.79
N THR A 24 3.56 10.72 15.69
CA THR A 24 3.63 11.32 14.36
C THR A 24 2.25 11.66 13.83
N ASN A 25 2.17 12.68 12.98
CA ASN A 25 0.93 13.02 12.30
C ASN A 25 0.69 12.06 11.14
N VAL A 26 -0.27 11.16 11.30
CA VAL A 26 -0.67 10.19 10.28
C VAL A 26 -1.70 10.73 9.28
N PHE A 27 -2.06 12.01 9.37
CA PHE A 27 -3.14 12.60 8.58
C PHE A 27 -2.87 12.52 7.06
N CYS A 28 -1.62 12.63 6.65
CA CYS A 28 -1.24 12.47 5.25
C CYS A 28 -1.64 11.10 4.65
N ASN A 29 -1.76 10.06 5.47
CA ASN A 29 -2.22 8.75 5.02
C ASN A 29 -3.70 8.77 4.62
N TYR A 30 -4.51 9.54 5.34
CA TYR A 30 -5.93 9.73 5.00
C TYR A 30 -6.08 10.56 3.73
N GLU A 31 -5.29 11.59 3.55
CA GLU A 31 -5.28 12.41 2.33
C GLU A 31 -4.95 11.56 1.10
N ILE A 32 -3.88 10.75 1.17
CA ILE A 32 -3.53 9.87 0.05
C ILE A 32 -4.62 8.83 -0.21
N ASN A 33 -5.22 8.26 0.84
CA ASN A 33 -6.30 7.29 0.68
C ASN A 33 -7.53 7.86 -0.03
N GLN A 34 -7.83 9.16 0.13
CA GLN A 34 -8.95 9.82 -0.56
C GLN A 34 -8.75 9.88 -2.07
N HIS A 35 -7.50 9.88 -2.54
CA HIS A 35 -7.19 9.88 -3.97
C HIS A 35 -7.32 8.49 -4.60
N ILE A 36 -7.49 7.43 -3.81
CA ILE A 36 -7.69 6.07 -4.33
C ILE A 36 -9.18 5.88 -4.64
N PRO A 37 -9.56 5.76 -5.91
CA PRO A 37 -10.96 5.58 -6.26
C PRO A 37 -11.52 4.27 -5.71
N PRO A 38 -12.77 4.27 -5.24
CA PRO A 38 -13.42 3.08 -4.73
C PRO A 38 -13.57 2.00 -5.81
N LEU A 39 -13.87 0.79 -5.37
CA LEU A 39 -14.16 -0.34 -6.25
C LEU A 39 -15.37 -0.02 -7.13
N LYS A 40 -15.22 -0.16 -8.45
CA LYS A 40 -16.32 -0.05 -9.40
C LYS A 40 -16.74 -1.43 -9.86
N LEU A 41 -17.82 -1.92 -9.28
CA LEU A 41 -18.32 -3.26 -9.54
C LEU A 41 -18.80 -3.45 -10.98
N LYS A 42 -18.57 -4.62 -11.53
CA LYS A 42 -19.23 -5.13 -12.74
C LYS A 42 -20.76 -5.18 -12.54
N PRO A 43 -21.54 -5.12 -13.62
CA PRO A 43 -22.98 -5.38 -13.52
C PRO A 43 -23.21 -6.78 -12.94
N ARG A 44 -24.28 -6.91 -12.14
CA ARG A 44 -24.67 -8.19 -11.57
C ARG A 44 -25.10 -9.16 -12.66
N GLU A 45 -24.90 -10.45 -12.42
CA GLU A 45 -25.46 -11.50 -13.28
C GLU A 45 -26.99 -11.51 -13.23
N ALA A 46 -27.61 -12.31 -14.12
CA ALA A 46 -29.05 -12.39 -14.24
C ALA A 46 -29.77 -12.82 -12.93
N ASP A 47 -29.07 -13.59 -12.09
CA ASP A 47 -29.53 -14.03 -10.77
C ASP A 47 -29.31 -12.99 -9.66
N ARG A 48 -28.84 -11.79 -10.02
CA ARG A 48 -28.47 -10.68 -9.12
C ARG A 48 -27.30 -10.98 -8.18
N THR A 49 -26.52 -12.02 -8.45
CA THR A 49 -25.33 -12.39 -7.68
C THR A 49 -24.05 -11.87 -8.32
N TYR A 50 -22.96 -11.87 -7.52
CA TYR A 50 -21.60 -11.69 -7.99
C TYR A 50 -20.87 -13.00 -7.82
N ARG A 51 -20.29 -13.50 -8.89
CA ARG A 51 -19.50 -14.73 -8.86
C ARG A 51 -18.02 -14.42 -9.07
N MET A 52 -17.20 -15.07 -8.27
CA MET A 52 -15.74 -14.99 -8.36
C MET A 52 -15.17 -16.40 -8.34
N HIS A 53 -14.11 -16.63 -9.10
CA HIS A 53 -13.37 -17.88 -9.02
C HIS A 53 -12.50 -17.91 -7.77
N GLN A 54 -12.38 -19.07 -7.13
CA GLN A 54 -11.57 -19.25 -5.94
C GLN A 54 -10.12 -18.80 -6.15
N LYS A 55 -9.55 -19.09 -7.31
CA LYS A 55 -8.20 -18.67 -7.68
C LYS A 55 -8.01 -17.15 -7.67
N ASP A 56 -9.01 -16.38 -8.08
CA ASP A 56 -8.95 -14.92 -8.06
C ASP A 56 -9.02 -14.38 -6.64
N ILE A 57 -9.82 -15.03 -5.78
CA ILE A 57 -9.92 -14.69 -4.37
C ILE A 57 -8.59 -14.93 -3.66
N GLU A 58 -7.96 -16.09 -3.86
CA GLU A 58 -6.65 -16.43 -3.29
C GLU A 58 -5.59 -15.42 -3.66
N ARG A 59 -5.61 -14.93 -4.91
CA ARG A 59 -4.67 -13.94 -5.40
C ARG A 59 -4.78 -12.58 -4.71
N ILE A 60 -5.99 -12.14 -4.38
CA ILE A 60 -6.21 -10.84 -3.71
C ILE A 60 -6.13 -10.96 -2.19
N GLN A 61 -6.37 -12.14 -1.64
CA GLN A 61 -6.41 -12.37 -0.20
C GLN A 61 -5.10 -12.01 0.49
N GLU A 62 -3.97 -12.19 -0.18
CA GLU A 62 -2.66 -11.80 0.33
C GLU A 62 -2.59 -10.32 0.71
N PHE A 63 -3.13 -9.45 -0.15
CA PHE A 63 -3.11 -8.00 0.08
C PHE A 63 -4.07 -7.56 1.19
N HIS A 64 -5.12 -8.35 1.47
CA HIS A 64 -6.05 -8.08 2.56
C HIS A 64 -5.49 -8.36 3.95
N LYS A 65 -4.36 -9.06 4.05
CA LYS A 65 -3.65 -9.25 5.33
C LYS A 65 -3.03 -7.96 5.86
N CYS A 66 -2.94 -6.91 5.05
CA CYS A 66 -2.31 -5.67 5.45
C CYS A 66 -3.07 -4.99 6.60
N ILE A 67 -2.46 -4.95 7.78
CA ILE A 67 -2.98 -4.31 9.00
C ILE A 67 -2.55 -2.85 9.15
N GLU A 68 -2.02 -2.25 8.09
CA GLU A 68 -1.56 -0.85 8.06
C GLU A 68 -0.47 -0.53 9.09
N PHE A 69 0.46 -1.41 9.26
CA PHE A 69 1.54 -1.34 10.24
C PHE A 69 2.63 -0.29 9.90
N PHE A 70 2.68 0.17 8.66
CA PHE A 70 3.59 1.20 8.13
C PHE A 70 5.10 0.88 8.20
N LEU A 71 5.55 -0.28 8.65
CA LEU A 71 6.97 -0.63 8.61
C LEU A 71 7.54 -0.60 7.19
N CYS A 72 6.77 -1.06 6.21
CA CYS A 72 7.14 -1.02 4.80
C CYS A 72 7.40 0.43 4.31
N GLN A 73 6.63 1.41 4.81
CA GLN A 73 6.87 2.83 4.53
C GLN A 73 8.17 3.33 5.16
N ASN A 74 8.44 2.90 6.40
CA ASN A 74 9.59 3.34 7.15
C ASN A 74 10.93 2.85 6.57
N VAL A 75 10.96 1.62 6.04
CA VAL A 75 12.18 1.04 5.46
C VAL A 75 12.37 1.35 3.97
N CYS A 76 11.36 1.93 3.32
CA CYS A 76 11.44 2.24 1.91
C CYS A 76 12.52 3.29 1.66
N HIS A 77 13.60 2.89 0.97
CA HIS A 77 14.73 3.79 0.71
C HIS A 77 14.37 4.94 -0.23
N VAL A 78 13.39 4.77 -1.12
CA VAL A 78 12.88 5.86 -1.97
C VAL A 78 12.27 6.96 -1.10
N ILE A 79 11.44 6.59 -0.12
CA ILE A 79 10.85 7.55 0.81
C ILE A 79 11.91 8.18 1.70
N ARG A 80 12.89 7.39 2.17
CA ARG A 80 13.91 7.86 3.11
C ARG A 80 14.98 8.75 2.48
N ASN A 81 15.46 8.38 1.29
CA ASN A 81 16.64 9.00 0.71
C ASN A 81 16.34 10.06 -0.32
N GLN A 82 15.25 9.92 -1.07
CA GLN A 82 15.00 10.81 -2.20
C GLN A 82 14.07 11.97 -1.89
N GLN A 83 13.43 11.99 -0.72
CA GLN A 83 12.44 13.01 -0.33
C GLN A 83 11.40 13.29 -1.43
N VAL A 84 11.15 12.30 -2.29
CA VAL A 84 10.17 12.40 -3.37
C VAL A 84 8.79 12.49 -2.72
N ARG A 85 8.22 13.66 -2.73
CA ARG A 85 6.91 13.92 -2.10
C ARG A 85 5.77 13.20 -2.81
N GLU A 86 5.94 12.93 -4.09
CA GLU A 86 4.93 12.35 -4.96
C GLU A 86 4.80 10.83 -4.80
N PHE A 87 5.90 10.12 -4.50
CA PHE A 87 5.84 8.68 -4.31
C PHE A 87 5.05 8.28 -3.07
N ALA A 88 3.88 7.70 -3.29
CA ALA A 88 2.96 7.31 -2.21
C ALA A 88 3.55 6.25 -1.26
N GLY A 89 4.36 5.34 -1.79
CA GLY A 89 5.04 4.30 -1.01
C GLY A 89 4.32 2.95 -0.99
N PRO A 90 4.99 1.91 -0.48
CA PRO A 90 4.57 0.51 -0.63
C PRO A 90 3.19 0.21 -0.02
N ARG A 91 2.83 0.82 1.09
CA ARG A 91 1.53 0.60 1.73
C ARG A 91 0.36 0.96 0.80
N PHE A 92 0.45 2.08 0.10
CA PHE A 92 -0.60 2.52 -0.82
C PHE A 92 -0.62 1.70 -2.10
N LEU A 93 0.56 1.27 -2.55
CA LEU A 93 0.66 0.36 -3.70
C LEU A 93 -0.05 -0.98 -3.43
N ILE A 94 0.07 -1.54 -2.21
CA ILE A 94 -0.69 -2.73 -1.79
C ILE A 94 -2.19 -2.47 -1.88
N ARG A 95 -2.65 -1.34 -1.38
CA ARG A 95 -4.07 -0.99 -1.39
C ARG A 95 -4.63 -0.94 -2.81
N ILE A 96 -3.91 -0.31 -3.72
CA ILE A 96 -4.32 -0.27 -5.13
C ILE A 96 -4.19 -1.63 -5.80
N ALA A 97 -3.14 -2.40 -5.51
CA ALA A 97 -2.98 -3.75 -6.04
C ALA A 97 -4.16 -4.64 -5.65
N SER A 98 -4.62 -4.57 -4.40
CA SER A 98 -5.80 -5.33 -3.95
C SER A 98 -7.06 -4.99 -4.75
N LEU A 99 -7.24 -3.71 -5.13
CA LEU A 99 -8.36 -3.26 -5.95
C LEU A 99 -8.17 -3.62 -7.43
N ALA A 100 -6.96 -3.38 -7.97
CA ALA A 100 -6.66 -3.63 -9.38
C ALA A 100 -6.71 -5.12 -9.76
N MET A 101 -6.40 -6.00 -8.80
CA MET A 101 -6.50 -7.46 -9.00
C MET A 101 -7.88 -8.01 -8.67
N HIS A 102 -8.79 -7.18 -8.18
CA HIS A 102 -10.12 -7.64 -7.80
C HIS A 102 -10.93 -8.03 -9.05
N PRO A 103 -11.46 -9.27 -9.15
CA PRO A 103 -12.11 -9.78 -10.37
C PRO A 103 -13.38 -9.03 -10.77
N LEU A 104 -13.99 -8.35 -9.82
CA LEU A 104 -15.20 -7.55 -10.05
C LEU A 104 -14.90 -6.06 -10.31
N ASP A 105 -13.66 -5.62 -10.25
CA ASP A 105 -13.32 -4.24 -10.57
C ASP A 105 -13.29 -4.01 -12.09
N THR A 106 -13.87 -2.91 -12.52
CA THR A 106 -13.90 -2.48 -13.92
C THR A 106 -12.97 -1.31 -14.22
N LEU A 107 -12.35 -0.73 -13.18
CA LEU A 107 -11.47 0.40 -13.36
C LEU A 107 -10.08 -0.04 -13.84
N ASN A 108 -9.56 0.67 -14.82
CA ASN A 108 -8.15 0.57 -15.14
C ASN A 108 -7.35 1.52 -14.23
N ARG A 109 -6.69 0.95 -13.21
CA ARG A 109 -5.95 1.70 -12.20
C ARG A 109 -4.50 2.00 -12.57
N LEU A 110 -4.04 1.53 -13.73
CA LEU A 110 -2.65 1.73 -14.16
C LEU A 110 -2.30 3.21 -14.30
N LYS A 111 -3.25 4.02 -14.77
CA LYS A 111 -3.05 5.47 -14.89
C LYS A 111 -2.85 6.13 -13.53
N GLU A 112 -3.67 5.78 -12.55
CA GLU A 112 -3.55 6.29 -11.18
C GLU A 112 -2.25 5.87 -10.51
N LEU A 113 -1.85 4.61 -10.66
CA LEU A 113 -0.56 4.12 -10.15
C LEU A 113 0.60 4.94 -10.69
N LYS A 114 0.53 5.38 -11.94
CA LYS A 114 1.58 6.15 -12.58
C LYS A 114 1.50 7.63 -12.24
N ASP A 115 0.33 8.25 -12.40
CA ASP A 115 0.19 9.71 -12.39
C ASP A 115 -0.04 10.29 -10.98
N VAL A 116 -0.59 9.49 -10.06
CA VAL A 116 -0.95 9.94 -8.70
C VAL A 116 -0.04 9.36 -7.62
N LEU A 117 0.38 8.11 -7.78
CA LEU A 117 1.15 7.41 -6.78
C LEU A 117 2.62 7.21 -7.15
N ASP A 118 2.99 7.64 -8.36
CA ASP A 118 4.36 7.65 -8.86
C ASP A 118 5.13 6.32 -8.66
N ILE A 119 4.48 5.22 -9.03
CA ILE A 119 5.07 3.87 -8.92
C ILE A 119 6.43 3.75 -9.62
N CYS A 120 6.69 4.59 -10.61
CA CYS A 120 7.93 4.60 -11.39
C CYS A 120 9.19 4.85 -10.54
N TYR A 121 9.06 5.44 -9.37
CA TYR A 121 10.18 5.61 -8.45
C TYR A 121 10.57 4.34 -7.70
N CYS A 122 9.72 3.31 -7.70
CA CYS A 122 10.04 2.04 -7.07
C CYS A 122 11.06 1.27 -7.88
N ASN A 123 12.23 1.00 -7.28
CA ASN A 123 13.30 0.20 -7.91
C ASN A 123 13.33 -1.27 -7.44
N ILE A 124 12.23 -1.74 -6.86
CA ILE A 124 11.99 -3.16 -6.54
C ILE A 124 13.09 -3.79 -5.65
N THR A 125 13.59 -3.06 -4.66
CA THR A 125 14.57 -3.60 -3.70
C THR A 125 13.99 -4.60 -2.72
N LYS A 126 12.66 -4.71 -2.63
CA LYS A 126 11.91 -5.64 -1.76
C LYS A 126 12.17 -5.51 -0.25
N CYS A 127 12.84 -4.47 0.21
CA CYS A 127 13.00 -4.22 1.63
C CYS A 127 11.65 -4.09 2.39
N CYS A 128 10.62 -3.61 1.69
CA CYS A 128 9.26 -3.56 2.21
C CYS A 128 8.66 -4.95 2.46
N THR A 129 8.91 -5.92 1.58
CA THR A 129 8.49 -7.32 1.75
C THR A 129 9.20 -7.97 2.94
N GLU A 130 10.51 -7.77 3.08
CA GLU A 130 11.31 -8.39 4.15
C GLU A 130 10.90 -7.98 5.57
N VAL A 131 10.33 -6.78 5.72
CA VAL A 131 9.91 -6.28 7.04
C VAL A 131 8.41 -6.45 7.30
N CYS A 132 7.67 -6.98 6.34
CA CYS A 132 6.25 -7.17 6.50
C CYS A 132 5.96 -8.31 7.49
N PRO A 133 5.29 -8.05 8.63
CA PRO A 133 4.98 -9.11 9.61
C PRO A 133 3.96 -10.12 9.10
N GLU A 134 3.21 -9.79 8.05
CA GLU A 134 2.20 -10.64 7.41
C GLU A 134 2.73 -11.34 6.16
N ASP A 135 4.04 -11.26 5.90
CA ASP A 135 4.72 -11.87 4.76
C ASP A 135 4.09 -11.51 3.40
N ILE A 136 3.57 -10.29 3.27
CA ILE A 136 2.98 -9.83 2.02
C ILE A 136 4.09 -9.55 1.01
N ALA A 137 4.00 -10.18 -0.17
CA ALA A 137 4.88 -9.88 -1.30
C ALA A 137 4.54 -8.52 -1.92
N ILE A 138 5.26 -7.48 -1.52
CA ILE A 138 5.04 -6.08 -1.91
C ILE A 138 5.87 -5.73 -3.15
#